data_3d31ff3d47eed93033cba33d930659f5
#
_entry.id   3d31ff3d47eed93033cba33d930659f5
#
_cell.length_a   1.000
_cell.length_b   1.000
_cell.length_c   1.000
_cell.angle_alpha   90.00
_cell.angle_beta   90.00
_cell.angle_gamma   90.00
#
_symmetry.space_group_name_H-M   'P 1'
#
loop_
_entity.id
_entity.type
_entity.pdbx_description
1 polymer ?
#
loop_
_entity_poly.entity_id
_entity_poly.type
_entity_poly.pdbx_seq_one_letter_code
_entity_poly.pdbx_strand_id
1 'polypeptide(L)'
;MDKKTVDLLKVRAFLLKKARNWFDNAGYVEVQPPILIPASGESPNSFEVKYFDERAYLTKGFLPYGMVFAGKLGKVYTITPSFRKEQPSKRHLTEYWRMEVVQRCDLENIMTVQEELVTFVCNSLAAEFNETLGCFNRSYSEMANVQKPFKRLTYDEAIDVLQKDGYEIEWGQEIDWKLEQHLSFKFDKPFFIWNYPCSSETFFSKTDPENPELSLYADLVAPGGYGEIGSSLQMVTRKKTMIQLMKEAGLNNNDQVWFLSFMGPCSEPCSGFAIGIERTLQWICKLSNIKKAAAFPRFSDNIYP
;
A
#
# COMPACT_ATOMS: atom_id res chain seq x y z
N MET A 1 -22.66 -17.72 7.67
CA MET A 1 -22.15 -16.70 6.73
C MET A 1 -23.32 -16.23 5.89
N ASP A 2 -23.63 -14.94 5.89
CA ASP A 2 -24.74 -14.41 5.10
C ASP A 2 -24.38 -14.30 3.60
N LYS A 3 -25.40 -14.07 2.75
CA LYS A 3 -25.23 -13.98 1.30
C LYS A 3 -24.24 -12.86 0.90
N LYS A 4 -24.29 -11.73 1.61
CA LYS A 4 -23.43 -10.58 1.30
C LYS A 4 -21.95 -10.88 1.56
N THR A 5 -21.65 -11.60 2.62
CA THR A 5 -20.29 -12.09 2.92
C THR A 5 -19.81 -13.08 1.87
N VAL A 6 -20.68 -13.99 1.41
CA VAL A 6 -20.35 -14.93 0.34
C VAL A 6 -20.03 -14.19 -0.98
N ASP A 7 -20.83 -13.20 -1.34
CA ASP A 7 -20.60 -12.40 -2.55
C ASP A 7 -19.33 -11.56 -2.44
N LEU A 8 -19.02 -11.01 -1.26
CA LEU A 8 -17.75 -10.34 -1.00
C LEU A 8 -16.54 -11.27 -1.24
N LEU A 9 -16.61 -12.50 -0.74
CA LEU A 9 -15.53 -13.48 -0.94
C LEU A 9 -15.34 -13.84 -2.42
N LYS A 10 -16.43 -13.88 -3.19
CA LYS A 10 -16.35 -14.08 -4.66
C LYS A 10 -15.67 -12.87 -5.34
N VAL A 11 -16.04 -11.62 -4.94
CA VAL A 11 -15.38 -10.41 -5.46
C VAL A 11 -13.89 -10.43 -5.11
N ARG A 12 -13.54 -10.78 -3.86
CA ARG A 12 -12.14 -10.92 -3.43
C ARG A 12 -11.38 -11.94 -4.29
N ALA A 13 -11.93 -13.13 -4.45
CA ALA A 13 -11.31 -14.19 -5.25
C ALA A 13 -11.11 -13.77 -6.72
N PHE A 14 -12.09 -13.11 -7.29
CA PHE A 14 -12.03 -12.59 -8.66
C PHE A 14 -10.96 -11.50 -8.79
N LEU A 15 -10.94 -10.52 -7.88
CA LEU A 15 -9.93 -9.45 -7.82
C LEU A 15 -8.52 -10.04 -7.81
N LEU A 16 -8.25 -10.98 -6.90
CA LEU A 16 -6.94 -11.61 -6.77
C LEU A 16 -6.54 -12.41 -8.02
N LYS A 17 -7.48 -13.13 -8.62
CA LYS A 17 -7.27 -13.85 -9.89
C LYS A 17 -6.87 -12.87 -11.00
N LYS A 18 -7.60 -11.76 -11.15
CA LYS A 18 -7.32 -10.76 -12.19
C LYS A 18 -6.00 -10.04 -11.96
N ALA A 19 -5.68 -9.71 -10.71
CA ALA A 19 -4.39 -9.13 -10.37
C ALA A 19 -3.23 -10.07 -10.76
N ARG A 20 -3.30 -11.37 -10.43
CA ARG A 20 -2.29 -12.35 -10.86
C ARG A 20 -2.18 -12.43 -12.38
N ASN A 21 -3.30 -12.50 -13.08
CA ASN A 21 -3.30 -12.53 -14.54
C ASN A 21 -2.60 -11.29 -15.14
N TRP A 22 -2.84 -10.13 -14.54
CA TRP A 22 -2.18 -8.89 -14.97
C TRP A 22 -0.66 -8.94 -14.73
N PHE A 23 -0.24 -9.36 -13.54
CA PHE A 23 1.18 -9.50 -13.20
C PHE A 23 1.90 -10.49 -14.10
N ASP A 24 1.31 -11.66 -14.34
CA ASP A 24 1.87 -12.69 -15.23
C ASP A 24 2.06 -12.16 -16.65
N ASN A 25 1.04 -11.48 -17.20
CA ASN A 25 1.11 -10.88 -18.54
C ASN A 25 2.12 -9.72 -18.61
N ALA A 26 2.33 -8.99 -17.51
CA ALA A 26 3.29 -7.90 -17.44
C ALA A 26 4.73 -8.39 -17.13
N GLY A 27 4.93 -9.71 -16.98
CA GLY A 27 6.23 -10.35 -16.77
C GLY A 27 6.79 -10.17 -15.34
N TYR A 28 5.91 -10.08 -14.33
CA TYR A 28 6.30 -10.10 -12.92
C TYR A 28 6.43 -11.53 -12.42
N VAL A 29 7.39 -11.75 -11.53
CA VAL A 29 7.57 -13.04 -10.85
C VAL A 29 6.90 -12.98 -9.47
N GLU A 30 5.95 -13.88 -9.19
CA GLU A 30 5.38 -14.03 -7.85
C GLU A 30 6.42 -14.64 -6.92
N VAL A 31 6.69 -13.98 -5.79
CA VAL A 31 7.64 -14.45 -4.77
C VAL A 31 6.95 -14.49 -3.41
N GLN A 32 7.42 -15.38 -2.53
CA GLN A 32 6.83 -15.60 -1.21
C GLN A 32 7.89 -15.31 -0.14
N PRO A 33 7.88 -14.12 0.47
CA PRO A 33 8.78 -13.77 1.56
C PRO A 33 8.38 -14.48 2.85
N PRO A 34 9.29 -14.59 3.83
CA PRO A 34 8.96 -15.07 5.16
C PRO A 34 7.91 -14.17 5.84
N ILE A 35 6.98 -14.79 6.57
CA ILE A 35 6.02 -14.09 7.44
C ILE A 35 6.63 -13.85 8.82
N LEU A 36 7.44 -14.79 9.32
CA LEU A 36 8.25 -14.62 10.52
C LEU A 36 9.57 -13.98 10.13
N ILE A 37 9.86 -12.82 10.69
CA ILE A 37 11.04 -12.01 10.35
C ILE A 37 11.89 -11.74 11.60
N PRO A 38 13.23 -11.62 11.46
CA PRO A 38 14.13 -11.47 12.60
C PRO A 38 14.03 -10.10 13.27
N ALA A 39 13.57 -9.06 12.53
CA ALA A 39 13.40 -7.71 13.06
C ALA A 39 12.26 -7.00 12.35
N SER A 40 11.51 -6.20 13.07
CA SER A 40 10.38 -5.47 12.51
C SER A 40 10.76 -4.18 11.79
N GLY A 41 11.97 -3.73 11.93
CA GLY A 41 12.61 -2.60 11.20
C GLY A 41 11.93 -1.24 11.26
N GLU A 42 10.65 -1.16 11.58
CA GLU A 42 9.89 0.04 11.27
C GLU A 42 9.06 0.62 12.42
N SER A 43 8.89 -0.03 13.57
CA SER A 43 8.00 0.58 14.57
C SER A 43 7.73 -0.31 15.79
N PRO A 44 7.41 0.27 16.95
CA PRO A 44 6.97 -0.44 18.15
C PRO A 44 5.66 -1.23 17.95
N ASN A 45 4.93 -1.00 16.85
CA ASN A 45 3.64 -1.62 16.56
C ASN A 45 3.75 -3.00 15.88
N SER A 46 4.76 -3.81 16.21
CA SER A 46 4.94 -5.15 15.67
C SER A 46 4.44 -6.20 16.65
N PHE A 47 3.89 -7.29 16.13
CA PHE A 47 3.61 -8.48 16.92
C PHE A 47 4.89 -9.28 17.10
N GLU A 48 5.38 -9.36 18.33
CA GLU A 48 6.49 -10.24 18.71
C GLU A 48 6.02 -11.68 18.87
N VAL A 49 6.82 -12.62 18.39
CA VAL A 49 6.59 -14.05 18.48
C VAL A 49 7.82 -14.71 19.11
N LYS A 50 7.62 -15.59 20.08
CA LYS A 50 8.69 -16.43 20.61
C LYS A 50 9.07 -17.47 19.53
N TYR A 51 10.30 -17.41 19.06
CA TYR A 51 10.84 -18.32 18.05
C TYR A 51 11.99 -19.14 18.65
N PHE A 52 11.69 -20.32 19.16
CA PHE A 52 12.62 -21.12 19.97
C PHE A 52 13.19 -20.30 21.14
N ASP A 53 14.49 -20.05 21.16
CA ASP A 53 15.18 -19.22 22.18
C ASP A 53 15.39 -17.76 21.75
N GLU A 54 14.90 -17.39 20.56
CA GLU A 54 15.03 -16.06 19.96
C GLU A 54 13.68 -15.35 19.88
N ARG A 55 13.73 -14.08 19.48
CA ARG A 55 12.55 -13.29 19.14
C ARG A 55 12.40 -13.21 17.63
N ALA A 56 11.18 -13.37 17.17
CA ALA A 56 10.78 -13.09 15.81
C ALA A 56 9.58 -12.13 15.83
N TYR A 57 9.24 -11.60 14.68
CA TYR A 57 8.13 -10.69 14.51
C TYR A 57 7.27 -11.12 13.33
N LEU A 58 5.97 -10.85 13.38
CA LEU A 58 5.11 -10.96 12.22
C LEU A 58 5.37 -9.79 11.27
N THR A 59 5.47 -10.10 9.99
CA THR A 59 5.82 -9.12 8.95
C THR A 59 4.81 -7.99 8.84
N LYS A 60 5.29 -6.79 8.55
CA LYS A 60 4.46 -5.62 8.20
C LYS A 60 4.44 -5.36 6.70
N GLY A 61 5.34 -5.99 5.95
CA GLY A 61 5.48 -5.75 4.53
C GLY A 61 6.65 -6.49 3.89
N PHE A 62 6.76 -6.29 2.60
CA PHE A 62 7.62 -7.04 1.71
C PHE A 62 8.90 -6.28 1.30
N LEU A 63 8.93 -4.95 1.47
CA LEU A 63 9.93 -4.09 0.83
C LEU A 63 11.40 -4.56 0.94
N PRO A 64 11.96 -4.92 2.11
CA PRO A 64 13.35 -5.37 2.19
C PRO A 64 13.61 -6.63 1.35
N TYR A 65 12.71 -7.60 1.43
CA TYR A 65 12.80 -8.83 0.62
C TYR A 65 12.58 -8.54 -0.86
N GLY A 66 11.62 -7.67 -1.17
CA GLY A 66 11.31 -7.23 -2.53
C GLY A 66 12.50 -6.60 -3.23
N MET A 67 13.26 -5.74 -2.53
CA MET A 67 14.48 -5.15 -3.08
C MET A 67 15.54 -6.21 -3.42
N VAL A 68 15.71 -7.21 -2.54
CA VAL A 68 16.64 -8.33 -2.78
C VAL A 68 16.22 -9.14 -4.01
N PHE A 69 14.94 -9.50 -4.10
CA PHE A 69 14.42 -10.26 -5.24
C PHE A 69 14.45 -9.45 -6.54
N ALA A 70 14.00 -8.19 -6.53
CA ALA A 70 14.03 -7.33 -7.70
C ALA A 70 15.46 -7.07 -8.20
N GLY A 71 16.43 -7.07 -7.29
CA GLY A 71 17.86 -6.99 -7.63
C GLY A 71 18.35 -8.11 -8.56
N LYS A 72 17.68 -9.27 -8.56
CA LYS A 72 18.02 -10.44 -9.38
C LYS A 72 17.00 -10.72 -10.48
N LEU A 73 15.71 -10.52 -10.19
CA LEU A 73 14.60 -10.89 -11.07
C LEU A 73 14.05 -9.71 -11.87
N GLY A 74 14.40 -8.46 -11.49
CA GLY A 74 13.98 -7.24 -12.16
C GLY A 74 12.60 -6.74 -11.69
N LYS A 75 11.55 -7.58 -11.86
CA LYS A 75 10.15 -7.27 -11.47
C LYS A 75 9.60 -8.39 -10.62
N VAL A 76 9.17 -8.06 -9.41
CA VAL A 76 8.60 -9.05 -8.48
C VAL A 76 7.35 -8.53 -7.82
N TYR A 77 6.44 -9.45 -7.47
CA TYR A 77 5.28 -9.15 -6.65
C TYR A 77 5.01 -10.25 -5.62
N THR A 78 4.23 -9.92 -4.63
CA THR A 78 3.70 -10.87 -3.67
C THR A 78 2.27 -10.52 -3.28
N ILE A 79 1.50 -11.52 -2.86
CA ILE A 79 0.23 -11.34 -2.18
C ILE A 79 0.38 -12.01 -0.81
N THR A 80 0.54 -11.19 0.22
CA THR A 80 0.96 -11.64 1.54
C THR A 80 0.15 -11.01 2.66
N PRO A 81 -0.04 -11.68 3.80
CA PRO A 81 -0.59 -11.04 4.98
C PRO A 81 0.41 -10.03 5.57
N SER A 82 -0.15 -9.00 6.17
CA SER A 82 0.54 -7.97 6.94
C SER A 82 -0.07 -7.86 8.32
N PHE A 83 0.76 -7.57 9.31
CA PHE A 83 0.35 -7.51 10.71
C PHE A 83 0.78 -6.21 11.35
N ARG A 84 -0.17 -5.48 11.95
CA ARG A 84 0.11 -4.24 12.69
C ARG A 84 -0.64 -4.22 14.01
N LYS A 85 0.07 -3.93 15.09
CA LYS A 85 -0.49 -3.80 16.43
C LYS A 85 -1.06 -2.37 16.59
N GLU A 86 -2.15 -2.11 15.89
CA GLU A 86 -2.81 -0.80 15.86
C GLU A 86 -4.12 -0.79 16.66
N GLN A 87 -4.53 0.40 17.07
CA GLN A 87 -5.83 0.59 17.73
C GLN A 87 -6.96 0.41 16.71
N PRO A 88 -8.13 -0.07 17.15
CA PRO A 88 -9.27 -0.29 16.27
C PRO A 88 -9.72 1.00 15.60
N SER A 89 -9.95 0.94 14.31
CA SER A 89 -10.57 2.03 13.57
C SER A 89 -11.50 1.49 12.47
N LYS A 90 -12.17 2.39 11.76
CA LYS A 90 -12.99 2.02 10.59
C LYS A 90 -12.14 1.60 9.38
N ARG A 91 -10.82 1.81 9.44
CA ARG A 91 -9.87 1.65 8.32
C ARG A 91 -8.70 0.71 8.63
N HIS A 92 -8.57 0.18 9.86
CA HIS A 92 -7.44 -0.64 10.26
C HIS A 92 -7.92 -1.99 10.82
N LEU A 93 -7.23 -3.04 10.36
CA LEU A 93 -7.26 -4.39 10.90
C LEU A 93 -5.87 -4.71 11.42
N THR A 94 -5.75 -5.57 12.43
CA THR A 94 -4.45 -6.02 12.94
C THR A 94 -3.81 -7.09 12.06
N GLU A 95 -4.61 -7.78 11.26
CA GLU A 95 -4.20 -8.70 10.19
C GLU A 95 -4.97 -8.35 8.92
N TYR A 96 -4.27 -8.10 7.83
CA TYR A 96 -4.83 -7.74 6.53
C TYR A 96 -3.92 -8.22 5.40
N TRP A 97 -4.39 -8.22 4.19
CA TRP A 97 -3.64 -8.68 3.03
C TRP A 97 -3.24 -7.54 2.11
N ARG A 98 -2.07 -7.66 1.53
CA ARG A 98 -1.55 -6.67 0.57
C ARG A 98 -1.07 -7.36 -0.71
N MET A 99 -1.26 -6.67 -1.83
CA MET A 99 -0.50 -6.89 -3.06
C MET A 99 0.67 -5.92 -3.03
N GLU A 100 1.87 -6.43 -3.07
CA GLU A 100 3.08 -5.61 -3.03
C GLU A 100 3.97 -5.90 -4.23
N VAL A 101 4.55 -4.87 -4.80
CA VAL A 101 5.39 -4.91 -6.00
C VAL A 101 6.69 -4.21 -5.73
N VAL A 102 7.78 -4.75 -6.24
CA VAL A 102 9.07 -4.07 -6.31
C VAL A 102 9.67 -4.26 -7.70
N GLN A 103 10.14 -3.17 -8.29
CA GLN A 103 10.71 -3.14 -9.63
C GLN A 103 11.85 -2.13 -9.71
N ARG A 104 12.79 -2.37 -10.65
CA ARG A 104 13.81 -1.39 -11.02
C ARG A 104 13.19 -0.32 -11.92
N CYS A 105 12.79 0.78 -11.32
CA CYS A 105 12.27 1.96 -12.01
C CYS A 105 12.20 3.15 -11.02
N ASP A 106 11.90 4.33 -11.51
CA ASP A 106 11.60 5.52 -10.70
C ASP A 106 10.17 5.52 -10.15
N LEU A 107 9.84 6.55 -9.33
CA LEU A 107 8.53 6.69 -8.71
C LEU A 107 7.41 6.82 -9.75
N GLU A 108 7.60 7.61 -10.80
CA GLU A 108 6.53 7.86 -11.77
C GLU A 108 6.15 6.60 -12.55
N ASN A 109 7.15 5.79 -12.90
CA ASN A 109 6.92 4.51 -13.56
C ASN A 109 6.18 3.53 -12.65
N ILE A 110 6.54 3.43 -11.35
CA ILE A 110 5.84 2.51 -10.43
C ILE A 110 4.42 2.96 -10.13
N MET A 111 4.15 4.28 -10.02
CA MET A 111 2.79 4.83 -9.93
C MET A 111 1.96 4.46 -11.17
N THR A 112 2.55 4.53 -12.36
CA THR A 112 1.89 4.12 -13.62
C THR A 112 1.54 2.64 -13.61
N VAL A 113 2.43 1.78 -13.12
CA VAL A 113 2.16 0.34 -12.94
C VAL A 113 1.00 0.10 -11.98
N GLN A 114 0.97 0.81 -10.85
CA GLN A 114 -0.11 0.72 -9.87
C GLN A 114 -1.46 1.15 -10.45
N GLU A 115 -1.47 2.25 -11.22
CA GLU A 115 -2.63 2.77 -11.93
C GLU A 115 -3.17 1.78 -12.97
N GLU A 116 -2.28 1.17 -13.76
CA GLU A 116 -2.64 0.18 -14.77
C GLU A 116 -3.26 -1.07 -14.16
N LEU A 117 -2.69 -1.57 -13.06
CA LEU A 117 -3.23 -2.70 -12.32
C LEU A 117 -4.64 -2.41 -11.80
N VAL A 118 -4.85 -1.26 -11.14
CA VAL A 118 -6.14 -0.87 -10.59
C VAL A 118 -7.18 -0.69 -11.69
N THR A 119 -6.81 -0.01 -12.78
CA THR A 119 -7.67 0.15 -13.98
C THR A 119 -8.07 -1.20 -14.54
N PHE A 120 -7.13 -2.12 -14.74
CA PHE A 120 -7.40 -3.45 -15.28
C PHE A 120 -8.35 -4.26 -14.39
N VAL A 121 -8.12 -4.27 -13.08
CA VAL A 121 -8.96 -4.99 -12.11
C VAL A 121 -10.37 -4.42 -12.09
N CYS A 122 -10.54 -3.10 -12.03
CA CYS A 122 -11.85 -2.45 -12.01
C CYS A 122 -12.64 -2.71 -13.31
N ASN A 123 -12.00 -2.61 -14.46
CA ASN A 123 -12.63 -2.90 -15.75
C ASN A 123 -13.00 -4.38 -15.90
N SER A 124 -12.17 -5.30 -15.40
CA SER A 124 -12.50 -6.73 -15.38
C SER A 124 -13.69 -7.02 -14.50
N LEU A 125 -13.77 -6.37 -13.32
CA LEU A 125 -14.92 -6.48 -12.43
C LEU A 125 -16.21 -5.94 -13.08
N ALA A 126 -16.13 -4.80 -13.76
CA ALA A 126 -17.25 -4.25 -14.51
C ALA A 126 -17.75 -5.24 -15.58
N ALA A 127 -16.84 -5.77 -16.38
CA ALA A 127 -17.19 -6.61 -17.52
C ALA A 127 -17.70 -8.00 -17.13
N GLU A 128 -17.11 -8.62 -16.12
CA GLU A 128 -17.32 -10.05 -15.84
C GLU A 128 -18.03 -10.32 -14.50
N PHE A 129 -18.19 -9.30 -13.63
CA PHE A 129 -18.70 -9.48 -12.27
C PHE A 129 -19.78 -8.47 -11.85
N ASN A 130 -20.37 -7.78 -12.83
CA ASN A 130 -21.32 -6.69 -12.63
C ASN A 130 -22.55 -7.09 -11.79
N GLU A 131 -23.12 -8.28 -12.00
CA GLU A 131 -24.27 -8.75 -11.21
C GLU A 131 -23.93 -8.86 -9.72
N THR A 132 -22.77 -9.43 -9.39
CA THR A 132 -22.32 -9.55 -8.00
C THR A 132 -22.01 -8.19 -7.38
N LEU A 133 -21.45 -7.25 -8.16
CA LEU A 133 -21.21 -5.88 -7.70
C LEU A 133 -22.53 -5.12 -7.42
N GLY A 134 -23.59 -5.43 -8.16
CA GLY A 134 -24.93 -4.90 -7.91
C GLY A 134 -25.46 -5.18 -6.50
N CYS A 135 -25.08 -6.31 -5.88
CA CYS A 135 -25.40 -6.63 -4.48
C CYS A 135 -24.79 -5.63 -3.46
N PHE A 136 -23.79 -4.86 -3.88
CA PHE A 136 -23.14 -3.80 -3.11
C PHE A 136 -23.54 -2.39 -3.57
N ASN A 137 -24.56 -2.25 -4.40
CA ASN A 137 -24.96 -0.99 -5.02
C ASN A 137 -23.82 -0.34 -5.83
N ARG A 138 -22.93 -1.15 -6.42
CA ARG A 138 -21.86 -0.69 -7.30
C ARG A 138 -22.27 -0.96 -8.76
N SER A 139 -22.34 0.10 -9.55
CA SER A 139 -22.75 -0.02 -10.93
C SER A 139 -21.59 -0.40 -11.86
N TYR A 140 -21.94 -0.93 -13.03
CA TYR A 140 -20.98 -1.12 -14.12
C TYR A 140 -20.24 0.16 -14.48
N SER A 141 -20.97 1.26 -14.65
CA SER A 141 -20.40 2.54 -15.08
C SER A 141 -19.39 3.10 -14.09
N GLU A 142 -19.62 2.97 -12.77
CA GLU A 142 -18.66 3.42 -11.76
C GLU A 142 -17.33 2.67 -11.85
N MET A 143 -17.36 1.37 -12.12
CA MET A 143 -16.12 0.57 -12.28
C MET A 143 -15.47 0.78 -13.64
N ALA A 144 -16.26 0.88 -14.71
CA ALA A 144 -15.77 1.15 -16.06
C ALA A 144 -15.19 2.57 -16.21
N ASN A 145 -15.62 3.53 -15.35
CA ASN A 145 -15.07 4.89 -15.31
C ASN A 145 -13.67 4.96 -14.70
N VAL A 146 -13.21 3.90 -14.04
CA VAL A 146 -11.85 3.83 -13.49
C VAL A 146 -10.86 3.64 -14.63
N GLN A 147 -10.55 4.74 -15.29
CA GLN A 147 -9.66 4.81 -16.46
C GLN A 147 -8.45 5.70 -16.15
N LYS A 148 -7.29 5.29 -16.65
CA LYS A 148 -6.08 6.13 -16.64
C LYS A 148 -6.18 7.29 -17.66
N PRO A 149 -5.46 8.40 -17.48
CA PRO A 149 -4.57 8.68 -16.35
C PRO A 149 -5.35 9.07 -15.09
N PHE A 150 -4.84 8.68 -13.92
CA PHE A 150 -5.32 9.20 -12.64
C PHE A 150 -4.74 10.59 -12.39
N LYS A 151 -5.50 11.45 -11.74
CA LYS A 151 -4.98 12.76 -11.33
C LYS A 151 -3.82 12.56 -10.35
N ARG A 152 -2.75 13.29 -10.54
CA ARG A 152 -1.62 13.40 -9.62
C ARG A 152 -1.68 14.76 -8.97
N LEU A 153 -1.89 14.80 -7.68
CA LEU A 153 -1.94 15.99 -6.85
C LEU A 153 -0.67 16.01 -6.01
N THR A 154 0.10 17.08 -6.06
CA THR A 154 1.22 17.22 -5.13
C THR A 154 0.71 17.41 -3.70
N TYR A 155 1.54 17.12 -2.71
CA TYR A 155 1.20 17.39 -1.32
C TYR A 155 0.86 18.89 -1.13
N ASP A 156 1.62 19.80 -1.74
CA ASP A 156 1.37 21.25 -1.70
C ASP A 156 -0.02 21.61 -2.26
N GLU A 157 -0.37 21.05 -3.44
CA GLU A 157 -1.69 21.24 -4.03
C GLU A 157 -2.81 20.68 -3.15
N ALA A 158 -2.56 19.56 -2.46
CA ALA A 158 -3.53 18.98 -1.53
C ALA A 158 -3.74 19.87 -0.30
N ILE A 159 -2.67 20.42 0.28
CA ILE A 159 -2.74 21.40 1.38
C ILE A 159 -3.49 22.66 0.93
N ASP A 160 -3.20 23.19 -0.24
CA ASP A 160 -3.88 24.37 -0.80
C ASP A 160 -5.40 24.13 -0.94
N VAL A 161 -5.81 22.96 -1.41
CA VAL A 161 -7.22 22.59 -1.53
C VAL A 161 -7.89 22.52 -0.16
N LEU A 162 -7.25 21.91 0.83
CA LEU A 162 -7.78 21.79 2.18
C LEU A 162 -7.93 23.14 2.86
N GLN A 163 -6.92 24.00 2.74
CA GLN A 163 -6.97 25.36 3.31
C GLN A 163 -8.07 26.22 2.66
N LYS A 164 -8.25 26.15 1.34
CA LYS A 164 -9.37 26.81 0.62
C LYS A 164 -10.74 26.34 1.06
N ASP A 165 -10.83 25.08 1.50
CA ASP A 165 -12.07 24.50 2.04
C ASP A 165 -12.26 24.80 3.54
N GLY A 166 -11.38 25.57 4.15
CA GLY A 166 -11.49 26.05 5.53
C GLY A 166 -10.91 25.14 6.59
N TYR A 167 -10.06 24.17 6.20
CA TYR A 167 -9.31 23.35 7.17
C TYR A 167 -8.06 24.07 7.64
N GLU A 168 -7.82 24.03 8.96
CA GLU A 168 -6.58 24.52 9.58
C GLU A 168 -5.53 23.43 9.48
N ILE A 169 -4.73 23.46 8.42
CA ILE A 169 -3.59 22.57 8.19
C ILE A 169 -2.40 23.38 7.69
N GLU A 170 -1.23 23.14 8.25
CA GLU A 170 0.02 23.77 7.84
C GLU A 170 0.86 22.80 7.00
N TRP A 171 1.75 23.35 6.19
CA TRP A 171 2.70 22.54 5.43
C TRP A 171 3.58 21.70 6.37
N GLY A 172 3.81 20.45 6.02
CA GLY A 172 4.57 19.51 6.84
C GLY A 172 3.73 18.70 7.84
N GLN A 173 2.44 19.03 8.00
CA GLN A 173 1.52 18.24 8.82
C GLN A 173 0.97 17.04 8.06
N GLU A 174 0.66 15.96 8.79
CA GLU A 174 0.05 14.77 8.21
C GLU A 174 -1.35 15.10 7.66
N ILE A 175 -1.63 14.71 6.42
CA ILE A 175 -2.99 14.68 5.89
C ILE A 175 -3.68 13.47 6.51
N ASP A 176 -4.34 13.68 7.65
CA ASP A 176 -5.01 12.60 8.37
C ASP A 176 -6.16 12.00 7.54
N TRP A 177 -6.71 10.87 8.00
CA TRP A 177 -7.78 10.17 7.29
C TRP A 177 -9.05 10.99 7.04
N LYS A 178 -9.33 12.02 7.86
CA LYS A 178 -10.50 12.89 7.69
C LYS A 178 -10.29 13.90 6.57
N LEU A 179 -9.09 14.46 6.52
CA LEU A 179 -8.65 15.38 5.46
C LEU A 179 -8.55 14.65 4.12
N GLU A 180 -7.97 13.46 4.13
CA GLU A 180 -7.90 12.58 2.96
C GLU A 180 -9.29 12.17 2.48
N GLN A 181 -10.20 11.80 3.39
CA GLN A 181 -11.60 11.52 3.08
C GLN A 181 -12.27 12.74 2.43
N HIS A 182 -12.06 13.94 2.96
CA HIS A 182 -12.59 15.17 2.37
C HIS A 182 -12.06 15.38 0.94
N LEU A 183 -10.77 15.26 0.71
CA LEU A 183 -10.18 15.34 -0.62
C LEU A 183 -10.79 14.30 -1.57
N SER A 184 -11.00 13.08 -1.10
CA SER A 184 -11.50 11.99 -1.93
C SER A 184 -12.93 12.18 -2.43
N PHE A 185 -13.74 13.03 -1.80
CA PHE A 185 -15.07 13.40 -2.29
C PHE A 185 -15.03 14.34 -3.51
N LYS A 186 -13.87 14.94 -3.82
CA LYS A 186 -13.71 15.84 -4.97
C LYS A 186 -13.45 15.11 -6.27
N PHE A 187 -13.22 13.80 -6.20
CA PHE A 187 -12.86 12.97 -7.35
C PHE A 187 -13.87 11.83 -7.54
N ASP A 188 -14.09 11.44 -8.78
CA ASP A 188 -14.97 10.33 -9.19
C ASP A 188 -14.21 9.03 -9.51
N LYS A 189 -12.86 9.11 -9.59
CA LYS A 189 -11.95 7.98 -9.78
C LYS A 189 -10.71 8.11 -8.88
N PRO A 190 -9.92 7.05 -8.70
CA PRO A 190 -8.70 7.12 -7.89
C PRO A 190 -7.75 8.22 -8.36
N PHE A 191 -7.01 8.77 -7.44
CA PHE A 191 -6.00 9.80 -7.70
C PHE A 191 -4.81 9.60 -6.77
N PHE A 192 -3.67 10.21 -7.11
CA PHE A 192 -2.49 10.21 -6.27
C PHE A 192 -2.34 11.53 -5.53
N ILE A 193 -1.87 11.44 -4.29
CA ILE A 193 -1.18 12.54 -3.58
C ILE A 193 0.28 12.13 -3.53
N TRP A 194 1.21 12.97 -3.97
CA TRP A 194 2.62 12.61 -4.08
C TRP A 194 3.55 13.74 -3.63
N ASN A 195 4.85 13.44 -3.49
CA ASN A 195 5.86 14.38 -2.99
C ASN A 195 5.54 14.90 -1.58
N TYR A 196 5.35 13.96 -0.65
CA TYR A 196 5.16 14.27 0.75
C TYR A 196 6.43 14.81 1.41
N PRO A 197 6.33 15.62 2.49
CA PRO A 197 7.48 16.00 3.30
C PRO A 197 8.23 14.79 3.83
N CYS A 198 9.57 14.82 3.83
CA CYS A 198 10.40 13.73 4.32
C CYS A 198 10.13 13.36 5.80
N SER A 199 9.64 14.30 6.59
CA SER A 199 9.33 14.10 8.02
C SER A 199 8.13 13.18 8.26
N SER A 200 7.25 13.01 7.28
CA SER A 200 6.04 12.18 7.38
C SER A 200 6.23 10.76 6.88
N GLU A 201 7.38 10.45 6.24
CA GLU A 201 7.55 9.22 5.49
C GLU A 201 8.51 8.22 6.13
N THR A 202 8.49 6.99 5.58
CA THR A 202 9.36 5.93 6.06
C THR A 202 10.82 6.18 5.67
N PHE A 203 11.76 5.75 6.50
CA PHE A 203 13.20 5.91 6.25
C PHE A 203 13.70 5.20 4.97
N PHE A 204 12.89 4.33 4.36
CA PHE A 204 13.18 3.71 3.07
C PHE A 204 12.98 4.64 1.87
N SER A 205 12.15 5.68 2.03
CA SER A 205 11.84 6.59 0.94
C SER A 205 13.06 7.42 0.57
N LYS A 206 13.30 7.53 -0.72
CA LYS A 206 14.36 8.37 -1.23
C LYS A 206 13.90 9.83 -1.24
N THR A 207 14.76 10.72 -0.78
CA THR A 207 14.57 12.16 -0.90
C THR A 207 14.58 12.60 -2.36
N ASP A 208 13.72 13.56 -2.71
CA ASP A 208 13.72 14.17 -4.04
C ASP A 208 15.06 14.89 -4.28
N PRO A 209 15.79 14.59 -5.35
CA PRO A 209 17.06 15.23 -5.64
C PRO A 209 16.93 16.72 -5.96
N GLU A 210 15.75 17.20 -6.39
CA GLU A 210 15.49 18.61 -6.73
C GLU A 210 15.00 19.40 -5.51
N ASN A 211 14.34 18.74 -4.56
CA ASN A 211 13.88 19.34 -3.30
C ASN A 211 14.12 18.41 -2.11
N PRO A 212 15.18 18.65 -1.30
CA PRO A 212 15.53 17.79 -0.16
C PRO A 212 14.49 17.73 0.97
N GLU A 213 13.49 18.59 0.99
CA GLU A 213 12.42 18.55 1.98
C GLU A 213 11.32 17.55 1.61
N LEU A 214 11.31 17.08 0.36
CA LEU A 214 10.31 16.15 -0.16
C LEU A 214 10.86 14.73 -0.32
N SER A 215 9.98 13.77 -0.17
CA SER A 215 10.23 12.35 -0.42
C SER A 215 9.63 11.91 -1.75
N LEU A 216 10.29 10.95 -2.41
CA LEU A 216 9.74 10.28 -3.58
C LEU A 216 8.73 9.20 -3.14
N TYR A 217 7.59 9.67 -2.68
CA TYR A 217 6.50 8.87 -2.12
C TYR A 217 5.14 9.35 -2.66
N ALA A 218 4.18 8.45 -2.79
CA ALA A 218 2.83 8.76 -3.23
C ALA A 218 1.81 7.82 -2.61
N ASP A 219 0.66 8.36 -2.20
CA ASP A 219 -0.54 7.59 -1.83
C ASP A 219 -1.52 7.50 -2.99
N LEU A 220 -2.08 6.31 -3.20
CA LEU A 220 -3.20 6.09 -4.10
C LEU A 220 -4.50 6.16 -3.30
N VAL A 221 -5.28 7.19 -3.56
CA VAL A 221 -6.52 7.50 -2.83
C VAL A 221 -7.74 7.10 -3.66
N ALA A 222 -8.62 6.30 -3.07
CA ALA A 222 -9.91 5.93 -3.68
C ALA A 222 -10.95 7.03 -3.50
N PRO A 223 -11.79 7.31 -4.51
CA PRO A 223 -12.79 8.38 -4.47
C PRO A 223 -13.97 8.05 -3.55
N GLY A 224 -14.80 9.07 -3.27
CA GLY A 224 -16.07 8.90 -2.58
C GLY A 224 -15.97 8.62 -1.07
N GLY A 225 -14.93 9.13 -0.41
CA GLY A 225 -14.76 9.05 1.04
C GLY A 225 -14.06 7.77 1.52
N TYR A 226 -13.48 6.97 0.63
CA TYR A 226 -12.81 5.73 1.03
C TYR A 226 -11.35 5.93 1.42
N GLY A 227 -10.68 6.96 0.88
CA GLY A 227 -9.32 7.32 1.23
C GLY A 227 -8.26 6.38 0.65
N GLU A 228 -7.05 6.42 1.19
CA GLU A 228 -5.89 5.67 0.71
C GLU A 228 -6.18 4.16 0.64
N ILE A 229 -5.92 3.56 -0.51
CA ILE A 229 -5.98 2.12 -0.75
C ILE A 229 -4.60 1.50 -0.98
N GLY A 230 -3.59 2.31 -1.19
CA GLY A 230 -2.22 1.85 -1.38
C GLY A 230 -1.25 3.01 -1.49
N SER A 231 0.03 2.69 -1.44
CA SER A 231 1.11 3.68 -1.53
C SER A 231 2.23 3.20 -2.44
N SER A 232 2.98 4.14 -3.02
CA SER A 232 4.16 3.92 -3.86
C SER A 232 5.33 4.70 -3.32
N LEU A 233 6.54 4.17 -3.47
CA LEU A 233 7.75 4.90 -3.11
C LEU A 233 8.92 4.50 -4.01
N GLN A 234 9.84 5.43 -4.19
CA GLN A 234 11.17 5.14 -4.67
C GLN A 234 12.09 4.93 -3.47
N MET A 235 12.79 3.81 -3.44
CA MET A 235 13.58 3.39 -2.30
C MET A 235 15.03 3.86 -2.40
N VAL A 236 15.65 4.06 -1.25
CA VAL A 236 17.10 4.25 -1.15
C VAL A 236 17.82 2.96 -1.53
N THR A 237 18.66 3.01 -2.55
CA THR A 237 19.42 1.86 -3.05
C THR A 237 20.89 1.84 -2.61
N ARG A 238 21.43 2.96 -2.13
CA ARG A 238 22.82 3.06 -1.67
C ARG A 238 22.96 2.56 -0.24
N LYS A 239 23.73 1.49 -0.03
CA LYS A 239 23.97 0.89 1.29
C LYS A 239 24.42 1.90 2.36
N LYS A 240 25.36 2.81 2.01
CA LYS A 240 25.87 3.83 2.95
C LYS A 240 24.76 4.76 3.42
N THR A 241 23.91 5.22 2.51
CA THR A 241 22.75 6.07 2.83
C THR A 241 21.74 5.31 3.68
N MET A 242 21.43 4.06 3.34
CA MET A 242 20.53 3.21 4.11
C MET A 242 20.99 3.05 5.56
N ILE A 243 22.28 2.76 5.78
CA ILE A 243 22.86 2.62 7.13
C ILE A 243 22.70 3.92 7.93
N GLN A 244 22.89 5.06 7.28
CA GLN A 244 22.74 6.37 7.94
C GLN A 244 21.28 6.59 8.36
N LEU A 245 20.34 6.41 7.44
CA LEU A 245 18.90 6.58 7.71
C LEU A 245 18.39 5.63 8.79
N MET A 246 18.86 4.38 8.80
CA MET A 246 18.55 3.43 9.87
C MET A 246 19.04 3.92 11.24
N LYS A 247 20.23 4.50 11.33
CA LYS A 247 20.75 5.09 12.57
C LYS A 247 19.91 6.28 13.02
N GLU A 248 19.54 7.16 12.10
CA GLU A 248 18.70 8.32 12.37
C GLU A 248 17.30 7.91 12.86
N ALA A 249 16.75 6.81 12.32
CA ALA A 249 15.51 6.20 12.77
C ALA A 249 15.63 5.40 14.09
N GLY A 250 16.81 5.34 14.71
CA GLY A 250 17.05 4.62 15.97
C GLY A 250 17.04 3.09 15.82
N LEU A 251 17.20 2.57 14.60
CA LEU A 251 17.18 1.14 14.32
C LEU A 251 18.55 0.51 14.60
N ASN A 252 18.52 -0.68 15.22
CA ASN A 252 19.74 -1.43 15.49
C ASN A 252 20.25 -2.07 14.18
N ASN A 253 21.47 -1.73 13.75
CA ASN A 253 22.08 -2.28 12.56
C ASN A 253 22.19 -3.83 12.60
N ASN A 254 22.31 -4.44 13.78
CA ASN A 254 22.48 -5.89 13.90
C ASN A 254 21.26 -6.65 13.39
N ASP A 255 20.04 -6.13 13.60
CA ASP A 255 18.81 -6.77 13.18
C ASP A 255 18.57 -6.70 11.65
N GLN A 256 19.28 -5.78 10.99
CA GLN A 256 19.15 -5.51 9.56
C GLN A 256 20.38 -5.94 8.73
N VAL A 257 21.39 -6.54 9.37
CA VAL A 257 22.65 -6.95 8.70
C VAL A 257 22.39 -7.86 7.50
N TRP A 258 21.43 -8.79 7.62
CA TRP A 258 21.06 -9.67 6.52
C TRP A 258 20.64 -8.89 5.27
N PHE A 259 19.74 -7.90 5.41
CA PHE A 259 19.27 -7.07 4.29
C PHE A 259 20.42 -6.26 3.67
N LEU A 260 21.23 -5.59 4.51
CA LEU A 260 22.38 -4.81 4.07
C LEU A 260 23.44 -5.65 3.37
N SER A 261 23.54 -6.96 3.67
CA SER A 261 24.47 -7.87 2.98
C SER A 261 24.05 -8.16 1.54
N PHE A 262 22.75 -8.07 1.24
CA PHE A 262 22.22 -8.25 -0.13
C PHE A 262 22.18 -6.94 -0.94
N MET A 263 22.34 -5.77 -0.29
CA MET A 263 22.45 -4.50 -1.00
C MET A 263 23.80 -4.43 -1.73
N GLY A 264 23.77 -4.68 -3.02
CA GLY A 264 24.92 -4.50 -3.92
C GLY A 264 25.09 -3.04 -4.36
N PRO A 265 26.14 -2.72 -5.14
CA PRO A 265 26.26 -1.44 -5.82
C PRO A 265 25.14 -1.34 -6.88
N CYS A 266 24.03 -0.75 -6.51
CA CYS A 266 22.91 -0.49 -7.44
C CYS A 266 22.89 1.02 -7.74
N SER A 267 23.12 1.35 -9.01
CA SER A 267 23.00 2.72 -9.52
C SER A 267 21.61 3.03 -10.07
N GLU A 268 20.81 1.99 -10.28
CA GLU A 268 19.45 2.13 -10.84
C GLU A 268 18.43 2.42 -9.75
N PRO A 269 17.42 3.25 -10.06
CA PRO A 269 16.30 3.46 -9.16
C PRO A 269 15.55 2.14 -8.92
N CYS A 270 15.06 1.96 -7.70
CA CYS A 270 14.23 0.83 -7.31
C CYS A 270 13.00 1.39 -6.61
N SER A 271 11.84 1.02 -7.09
CA SER A 271 10.56 1.50 -6.55
C SER A 271 9.62 0.34 -6.28
N GLY A 272 8.67 0.59 -5.40
CA GLY A 272 7.64 -0.39 -5.10
C GLY A 272 6.33 0.27 -4.73
N PHE A 273 5.27 -0.52 -4.76
CA PHE A 273 3.98 -0.12 -4.21
C PHE A 273 3.35 -1.25 -3.40
N ALA A 274 2.43 -0.85 -2.54
CA ALA A 274 1.56 -1.76 -1.83
C ALA A 274 0.10 -1.34 -2.02
N ILE A 275 -0.80 -2.31 -2.25
CA ILE A 275 -2.25 -2.10 -2.29
C ILE A 275 -2.89 -2.98 -1.22
N GLY A 276 -3.63 -2.38 -0.29
CA GLY A 276 -4.40 -3.08 0.74
C GLY A 276 -5.64 -3.74 0.14
N ILE A 277 -5.74 -5.07 0.23
CA ILE A 277 -6.86 -5.81 -0.38
C ILE A 277 -8.18 -5.47 0.30
N GLU A 278 -8.20 -5.40 1.62
CA GLU A 278 -9.41 -5.07 2.37
C GLU A 278 -9.86 -3.61 2.15
N ARG A 279 -8.92 -2.66 2.03
CA ARG A 279 -9.22 -1.26 1.68
C ARG A 279 -9.78 -1.15 0.25
N THR A 280 -9.21 -1.85 -0.70
CA THR A 280 -9.69 -1.93 -2.08
C THR A 280 -11.09 -2.55 -2.15
N LEU A 281 -11.34 -3.63 -1.41
CA LEU A 281 -12.67 -4.25 -1.31
C LEU A 281 -13.66 -3.32 -0.61
N GLN A 282 -13.25 -2.59 0.42
CA GLN A 282 -14.09 -1.60 1.09
C GLN A 282 -14.59 -0.54 0.09
N TRP A 283 -13.71 -0.03 -0.74
CA TRP A 283 -14.07 0.91 -1.82
C TRP A 283 -14.93 0.26 -2.88
N ILE A 284 -14.50 -0.84 -3.48
CA ILE A 284 -15.20 -1.52 -4.59
C ILE A 284 -16.60 -1.95 -4.15
N CYS A 285 -16.75 -2.55 -2.98
CA CYS A 285 -18.01 -3.06 -2.46
C CYS A 285 -18.79 -2.04 -1.60
N LYS A 286 -18.43 -0.77 -1.61
CA LYS A 286 -19.10 0.30 -0.84
C LYS A 286 -19.36 -0.08 0.62
N LEU A 287 -18.37 -0.65 1.30
CA LEU A 287 -18.53 -1.08 2.68
C LEU A 287 -18.29 0.09 3.64
N SER A 288 -19.16 0.23 4.63
CA SER A 288 -19.09 1.31 5.63
C SER A 288 -17.95 1.15 6.65
N ASN A 289 -17.35 -0.03 6.74
CA ASN A 289 -16.27 -0.36 7.68
C ASN A 289 -15.39 -1.48 7.12
N ILE A 290 -14.08 -1.36 7.29
CA ILE A 290 -13.10 -2.33 6.80
C ILE A 290 -13.30 -3.74 7.40
N LYS A 291 -13.84 -3.84 8.61
CA LYS A 291 -14.17 -5.13 9.25
C LYS A 291 -15.10 -5.99 8.38
N LYS A 292 -15.93 -5.36 7.54
CA LYS A 292 -16.81 -6.04 6.61
C LYS A 292 -16.10 -6.53 5.33
N ALA A 293 -14.86 -6.13 5.11
CA ALA A 293 -14.05 -6.56 3.96
C ALA A 293 -13.33 -7.90 4.19
N ALA A 294 -13.36 -8.41 5.40
CA ALA A 294 -12.82 -9.73 5.76
C ALA A 294 -13.92 -10.62 6.34
N ALA A 295 -13.89 -11.93 6.00
CA ALA A 295 -14.86 -12.88 6.55
C ALA A 295 -14.66 -13.09 8.06
N PHE A 296 -13.42 -13.04 8.50
CA PHE A 296 -13.00 -13.20 9.90
C PHE A 296 -12.01 -12.09 10.25
N PRO A 297 -12.49 -10.87 10.51
CA PRO A 297 -11.61 -9.72 10.75
C PRO A 297 -10.87 -9.83 12.08
N ARG A 298 -9.59 -9.45 12.09
CA ARG A 298 -8.77 -9.34 13.30
C ARG A 298 -8.56 -7.88 13.67
N PHE A 299 -8.81 -7.55 14.94
CA PHE A 299 -8.58 -6.23 15.50
C PHE A 299 -8.29 -6.35 17.01
N SER A 300 -7.86 -5.30 17.66
CA SER A 300 -7.23 -5.34 18.98
C SER A 300 -8.04 -6.06 20.09
N ASP A 301 -9.36 -6.06 20.00
CA ASP A 301 -10.29 -6.64 20.96
C ASP A 301 -11.06 -7.87 20.43
N ASN A 302 -10.67 -8.38 19.26
CA ASN A 302 -11.29 -9.55 18.67
C ASN A 302 -10.31 -10.44 17.89
N ILE A 303 -9.98 -11.58 18.46
CA ILE A 303 -9.18 -12.63 17.84
C ILE A 303 -10.04 -13.84 17.38
N TYR A 304 -11.27 -13.90 17.82
CA TYR A 304 -12.19 -14.99 17.48
C TYR A 304 -13.06 -14.65 16.25
N PRO A 305 -13.57 -15.68 15.52
CA PRO A 305 -14.52 -15.49 14.44
C PRO A 305 -15.81 -14.81 14.90
#